data_9f8081e07fb02675c9184229a4eb1d44
#
_entry.id   9f8081e07fb02675c9184229a4eb1d44
#
_cell.length_a   1.000
_cell.length_b   1.000
_cell.length_c   1.000
_cell.angle_alpha   90.00
_cell.angle_beta   90.00
_cell.angle_gamma   90.00
#
_symmetry.space_group_name_H-M   'P 1'
#
loop_
_entity.id
_entity.type
_entity.pdbx_description
1 polymer ?
#
loop_
_entity_poly.entity_id
_entity_poly.type
_entity_poly.pdbx_seq_one_letter_code
_entity_poly.pdbx_strand_id
1 'polypeptide(L)'
;MADLGHDAEEHTRGGAEPAAESRLSRRRVMTASAVVAGLGLGSVPVAAEAAAGGQAVSLGPSGTTTVEFRGRVEQSGESFISYGYLTRASNTEESDLFSGSTLSDQTALLTAYATGELRARTVDTSVHSLDIVGTMTIYQRSAPGANFNQPSSFQAGTPVATYDMTLQDVLTVFMPNQGLPTLTGDMLQTVAQALSGSLAGQKFGRKGARLRFFATGLGNKTADVPTTAMLEIAGNWSVE
;
A
#
# COMPACT_ATOMS: atom_id res chain seq x y z
N MET A 1 -44.02 33.28 35.35
CA MET A 1 -45.41 33.60 35.02
C MET A 1 -45.60 33.25 33.56
N ALA A 2 -46.49 32.34 33.32
CA ALA A 2 -47.06 31.72 32.12
C ALA A 2 -46.08 30.80 31.37
N ASP A 3 -46.15 29.53 31.43
CA ASP A 3 -47.14 28.40 31.47
C ASP A 3 -47.86 28.19 30.13
N LEU A 4 -48.00 26.91 29.80
CA LEU A 4 -48.84 26.24 28.81
C LEU A 4 -48.23 26.12 27.41
N GLY A 5 -48.26 24.96 26.75
CA GLY A 5 -49.08 23.76 26.96
C GLY A 5 -48.61 22.61 26.11
N HIS A 6 -48.94 21.48 26.58
CA HIS A 6 -49.05 20.18 25.99
C HIS A 6 -49.76 20.19 24.65
N ASP A 7 -49.31 19.37 23.72
CA ASP A 7 -50.23 18.46 23.01
C ASP A 7 -49.48 17.24 22.48
N ALA A 8 -49.94 16.11 22.99
CA ALA A 8 -49.64 14.75 22.51
C ALA A 8 -50.64 14.39 21.40
N GLU A 9 -50.14 13.90 20.29
CA GLU A 9 -51.00 13.10 19.38
C GLU A 9 -50.35 11.75 19.09
N GLU A 10 -51.05 10.81 19.66
CA GLU A 10 -50.93 9.37 19.44
C GLU A 10 -51.62 9.01 18.12
N HIS A 11 -50.92 8.36 17.18
CA HIS A 11 -51.57 7.65 16.08
C HIS A 11 -51.00 6.26 15.83
N THR A 12 -51.69 5.34 16.41
CA THR A 12 -52.09 3.96 16.03
C THR A 12 -51.54 3.34 14.73
N ARG A 13 -50.94 2.16 14.95
CA ARG A 13 -51.13 0.82 14.34
C ARG A 13 -51.54 0.70 12.87
N GLY A 14 -50.75 -0.12 12.21
CA GLY A 14 -51.05 -0.99 11.08
C GLY A 14 -49.75 -1.70 10.66
N GLY A 15 -49.50 -2.90 10.88
CA GLY A 15 -50.25 -4.14 10.70
C GLY A 15 -50.07 -4.63 9.27
N ALA A 16 -49.18 -5.62 9.07
CA ALA A 16 -49.21 -6.66 8.03
C ALA A 16 -47.79 -7.08 7.65
N GLU A 17 -47.36 -8.10 8.10
CA GLU A 17 -47.25 -9.52 7.71
C GLU A 17 -46.35 -9.85 6.48
N PRO A 18 -45.77 -11.05 6.47
CA PRO A 18 -44.47 -11.30 5.87
C PRO A 18 -44.59 -11.97 4.51
N ALA A 19 -43.65 -11.73 3.63
CA ALA A 19 -43.61 -12.45 2.36
C ALA A 19 -42.24 -12.99 2.02
N ALA A 20 -42.23 -14.29 1.96
CA ALA A 20 -41.50 -15.12 1.02
C ALA A 20 -40.00 -15.32 1.20
N GLU A 21 -39.67 -16.39 1.89
CA GLU A 21 -38.46 -17.20 1.68
C GLU A 21 -38.34 -17.60 0.21
N SER A 22 -37.33 -17.09 -0.45
CA SER A 22 -36.89 -17.59 -1.73
C SER A 22 -35.81 -18.66 -1.50
N ARG A 23 -36.21 -19.91 -1.55
CA ARG A 23 -35.33 -21.06 -1.59
C ARG A 23 -34.59 -21.10 -2.91
N LEU A 24 -33.31 -20.75 -2.92
CA LEU A 24 -32.43 -20.97 -4.06
C LEU A 24 -32.00 -22.43 -4.12
N SER A 25 -32.58 -23.11 -5.10
CA SER A 25 -32.33 -24.48 -5.53
C SER A 25 -30.86 -24.67 -5.91
N ARG A 26 -30.20 -25.62 -5.24
CA ARG A 26 -28.89 -26.15 -5.62
C ARG A 26 -29.03 -26.93 -6.93
N ARG A 27 -28.66 -26.34 -8.05
CA ARG A 27 -28.44 -27.08 -9.30
C ARG A 27 -27.08 -27.73 -9.24
N ARG A 28 -27.10 -29.06 -9.11
CA ARG A 28 -25.97 -29.95 -9.42
C ARG A 28 -25.68 -29.85 -10.92
N VAL A 29 -24.49 -29.35 -11.27
CA VAL A 29 -23.97 -29.50 -12.62
C VAL A 29 -23.26 -30.84 -12.69
N MET A 30 -23.85 -31.78 -13.43
CA MET A 30 -23.20 -33.03 -13.79
C MET A 30 -22.11 -32.76 -14.84
N THR A 31 -20.92 -33.12 -14.53
CA THR A 31 -19.78 -33.20 -15.45
C THR A 31 -20.01 -34.37 -16.40
N ALA A 32 -20.23 -34.10 -17.67
CA ALA A 32 -20.18 -35.10 -18.74
C ALA A 32 -18.73 -35.20 -19.22
N SER A 33 -18.10 -36.34 -18.94
CA SER A 33 -16.81 -36.71 -19.53
C SER A 33 -17.03 -37.17 -20.95
N ALA A 34 -16.59 -36.38 -21.92
CA ALA A 34 -16.44 -36.84 -23.30
C ALA A 34 -15.00 -37.32 -23.54
N VAL A 35 -14.84 -38.59 -23.71
CA VAL A 35 -13.62 -39.22 -24.22
C VAL A 35 -13.58 -38.97 -25.71
N VAL A 36 -12.65 -38.18 -26.20
CA VAL A 36 -12.28 -38.12 -27.61
C VAL A 36 -10.89 -38.70 -27.74
N ALA A 37 -10.83 -39.92 -28.26
CA ALA A 37 -9.61 -40.52 -28.77
C ALA A 37 -9.35 -40.00 -30.18
N GLY A 38 -8.14 -39.55 -30.47
CA GLY A 38 -7.71 -39.45 -31.85
C GLY A 38 -6.65 -38.39 -32.16
N LEU A 39 -5.50 -38.93 -32.52
CA LEU A 39 -4.47 -38.39 -33.43
C LEU A 39 -3.45 -37.41 -32.84
N GLY A 40 -2.26 -37.99 -32.68
CA GLY A 40 -1.05 -37.28 -32.32
C GLY A 40 -0.63 -36.17 -33.28
N LEU A 41 -0.49 -35.02 -32.75
CA LEU A 41 0.42 -34.00 -33.23
C LEU A 41 1.28 -33.62 -32.03
N GLY A 42 2.59 -33.66 -32.23
CA GLY A 42 3.60 -33.50 -31.22
C GLY A 42 3.33 -32.25 -30.37
N SER A 43 2.93 -32.48 -29.15
CA SER A 43 3.02 -31.47 -28.11
C SER A 43 4.50 -31.23 -27.87
N VAL A 44 5.00 -30.11 -28.41
CA VAL A 44 6.22 -29.51 -27.89
C VAL A 44 5.93 -29.30 -26.40
N PRO A 45 6.67 -29.90 -25.47
CA PRO A 45 6.54 -29.53 -24.09
C PRO A 45 6.94 -28.04 -24.03
N VAL A 46 5.97 -27.18 -23.84
CA VAL A 46 6.28 -25.86 -23.23
C VAL A 46 6.91 -26.25 -21.92
N ALA A 47 8.25 -26.25 -21.90
CA ALA A 47 8.98 -26.30 -20.65
C ALA A 47 8.40 -25.21 -19.80
N ALA A 48 7.53 -25.58 -18.86
CA ALA A 48 7.29 -24.75 -17.71
C ALA A 48 8.70 -24.57 -17.15
N GLU A 49 9.26 -23.41 -17.37
CA GLU A 49 10.38 -22.91 -16.62
C GLU A 49 9.91 -22.94 -15.16
N ALA A 50 10.06 -24.11 -14.54
CA ALA A 50 10.04 -24.23 -13.11
C ALA A 50 11.17 -23.34 -12.66
N ALA A 51 10.81 -22.09 -12.38
CA ALA A 51 11.66 -21.12 -11.77
C ALA A 51 12.28 -21.80 -10.54
N ALA A 52 13.59 -22.08 -10.64
CA ALA A 52 14.46 -22.16 -9.49
C ALA A 52 14.49 -20.76 -8.87
N GLY A 53 13.34 -20.28 -8.44
CA GLY A 53 13.14 -19.00 -7.81
C GLY A 53 12.83 -19.27 -6.36
N GLY A 54 13.78 -18.99 -5.48
CA GLY A 54 13.51 -18.86 -4.07
C GLY A 54 12.24 -18.02 -3.87
N GLN A 55 11.50 -18.28 -2.81
CA GLN A 55 10.26 -17.59 -2.49
C GLN A 55 10.52 -16.08 -2.46
N ALA A 56 9.74 -15.31 -3.19
CA ALA A 56 9.93 -13.87 -3.22
C ALA A 56 9.46 -13.24 -1.92
N VAL A 57 10.31 -12.41 -1.33
CA VAL A 57 9.94 -11.53 -0.21
C VAL A 57 8.94 -10.48 -0.74
N SER A 58 8.02 -10.05 0.08
CA SER A 58 7.01 -9.02 -0.23
C SER A 58 5.99 -9.39 -1.32
N LEU A 59 5.84 -10.65 -1.65
CA LEU A 59 4.76 -11.14 -2.52
C LEU A 59 3.89 -12.18 -1.79
N GLY A 60 2.64 -12.25 -2.20
CA GLY A 60 1.62 -13.18 -1.70
C GLY A 60 0.51 -13.35 -2.73
N PRO A 61 -0.57 -14.04 -2.39
CA PRO A 61 -1.76 -14.11 -3.21
C PRO A 61 -2.33 -12.72 -3.51
N SER A 62 -3.02 -12.57 -4.66
CA SER A 62 -3.74 -11.34 -5.00
C SER A 62 -4.72 -10.94 -3.88
N GLY A 63 -4.80 -9.66 -3.60
CA GLY A 63 -5.62 -9.08 -2.53
C GLY A 63 -5.02 -9.16 -1.13
N THR A 64 -3.84 -9.77 -0.96
CA THR A 64 -3.21 -9.84 0.37
C THR A 64 -2.27 -8.66 0.61
N THR A 65 -2.29 -8.13 1.82
CA THR A 65 -1.27 -7.18 2.30
C THR A 65 0.06 -7.90 2.45
N THR A 66 1.06 -7.42 1.73
CA THR A 66 2.38 -8.06 1.68
C THR A 66 3.47 -7.26 2.35
N VAL A 67 3.27 -5.97 2.53
CA VAL A 67 4.22 -5.09 3.22
C VAL A 67 3.44 -4.07 4.05
N GLU A 68 3.98 -3.78 5.23
CA GLU A 68 3.58 -2.63 6.05
C GLU A 68 4.81 -1.75 6.27
N PHE A 69 4.58 -0.45 6.41
CA PHE A 69 5.67 0.51 6.52
C PHE A 69 5.30 1.71 7.39
N ARG A 70 6.33 2.41 7.83
CA ARG A 70 6.23 3.72 8.48
C ARG A 70 7.20 4.68 7.81
N GLY A 71 6.78 5.95 7.62
CA GLY A 71 7.60 6.92 6.90
C GLY A 71 7.18 8.36 7.10
N ARG A 72 7.89 9.23 6.39
CA ARG A 72 7.58 10.65 6.24
C ARG A 72 7.49 11.02 4.77
N VAL A 73 6.70 12.05 4.50
CA VAL A 73 6.66 12.73 3.20
C VAL A 73 6.99 14.18 3.46
N GLU A 74 7.89 14.73 2.67
CA GLU A 74 8.19 16.17 2.62
C GLU A 74 7.79 16.71 1.26
N GLN A 75 7.03 17.80 1.27
CA GLN A 75 6.67 18.56 0.08
C GLN A 75 7.47 19.85 0.03
N SER A 76 7.97 20.17 -1.16
CA SER A 76 8.56 21.48 -1.47
C SER A 76 8.07 21.94 -2.84
N GLY A 77 7.12 22.87 -2.86
CA GLY A 77 6.42 23.27 -4.09
C GLY A 77 5.63 22.11 -4.68
N GLU A 78 5.99 21.71 -5.89
CA GLU A 78 5.38 20.58 -6.61
C GLU A 78 6.14 19.27 -6.41
N SER A 79 7.31 19.30 -5.77
CA SER A 79 8.15 18.13 -5.56
C SER A 79 7.89 17.49 -4.20
N PHE A 80 7.96 16.15 -4.18
CA PHE A 80 7.79 15.34 -2.98
C PHE A 80 8.98 14.41 -2.82
N ILE A 81 9.45 14.25 -1.58
CA ILE A 81 10.27 13.12 -1.17
C ILE A 81 9.53 12.33 -0.10
N SER A 82 9.62 11.02 -0.15
CA SER A 82 9.11 10.14 0.89
C SER A 82 10.18 9.15 1.28
N TYR A 83 10.31 8.90 2.57
CA TYR A 83 11.32 8.01 3.11
C TYR A 83 10.81 7.33 4.38
N GLY A 84 11.26 6.10 4.60
CA GLY A 84 10.78 5.31 5.72
C GLY A 84 11.37 3.92 5.76
N TYR A 85 10.79 3.06 6.54
CA TYR A 85 11.23 1.69 6.73
C TYR A 85 10.04 0.72 6.74
N LEU A 86 10.34 -0.53 6.40
CA LEU A 86 9.35 -1.59 6.40
C LEU A 86 9.20 -2.13 7.83
N THR A 87 7.96 -2.23 8.29
CA THR A 87 7.62 -2.79 9.60
C THR A 87 7.21 -4.26 9.50
N ARG A 88 6.81 -4.69 8.30
CA ARG A 88 6.49 -6.08 7.96
C ARG A 88 6.71 -6.31 6.47
N ALA A 89 7.15 -7.50 6.10
CA ALA A 89 7.10 -7.98 4.74
C ALA A 89 6.72 -9.47 4.73
N SER A 90 5.98 -9.90 3.70
CA SER A 90 5.64 -11.32 3.55
C SER A 90 6.90 -12.13 3.32
N ASN A 91 6.97 -13.32 3.91
CA ASN A 91 8.09 -14.25 3.84
C ASN A 91 9.39 -13.70 4.46
N THR A 92 9.26 -12.90 5.52
CA THR A 92 10.38 -12.45 6.37
C THR A 92 10.03 -12.62 7.84
N GLU A 93 11.06 -12.74 8.66
CA GLU A 93 10.98 -12.65 10.11
C GLU A 93 11.34 -11.21 10.55
N GLU A 94 11.04 -10.85 11.80
CA GLU A 94 11.36 -9.54 12.36
C GLU A 94 12.88 -9.25 12.33
N SER A 95 13.69 -10.28 12.59
CA SER A 95 15.15 -10.21 12.53
C SER A 95 15.72 -9.96 11.12
N ASP A 96 14.94 -10.15 10.06
CA ASP A 96 15.31 -9.78 8.69
C ASP A 96 15.08 -8.29 8.41
N LEU A 97 14.17 -7.68 9.19
CA LEU A 97 13.76 -6.29 9.02
C LEU A 97 14.48 -5.34 9.99
N PHE A 98 14.90 -5.85 11.15
CA PHE A 98 15.52 -5.03 12.21
C PHE A 98 16.75 -5.71 12.83
N SER A 99 17.74 -4.91 13.18
CA SER A 99 19.00 -5.38 13.79
C SER A 99 18.93 -5.57 15.30
N GLY A 100 17.76 -5.51 15.92
CA GLY A 100 17.58 -5.64 17.37
C GLY A 100 16.10 -5.64 17.74
N SER A 101 15.83 -5.67 19.04
CA SER A 101 14.46 -5.76 19.58
C SER A 101 13.66 -4.44 19.53
N THR A 102 14.29 -3.31 19.25
CA THR A 102 13.61 -2.03 19.07
C THR A 102 13.26 -1.86 17.59
N LEU A 103 11.99 -1.66 17.28
CA LEU A 103 11.51 -1.47 15.90
C LEU A 103 11.49 0.02 15.59
N SER A 104 12.56 0.52 14.97
CA SER A 104 12.72 1.95 14.65
C SER A 104 13.48 2.15 13.35
N ASP A 105 13.50 3.40 12.86
CA ASP A 105 14.35 3.81 11.74
C ASP A 105 15.81 3.44 11.97
N GLN A 106 16.32 3.64 13.21
CA GLN A 106 17.71 3.40 13.54
C GLN A 106 18.13 1.93 13.50
N THR A 107 17.17 1.00 13.64
CA THR A 107 17.45 -0.44 13.63
C THR A 107 17.00 -1.12 12.33
N ALA A 108 16.28 -0.39 11.47
CA ALA A 108 15.74 -0.92 10.21
C ALA A 108 16.82 -1.36 9.23
N LEU A 109 16.63 -2.54 8.64
CA LEU A 109 17.48 -3.15 7.60
C LEU A 109 16.86 -3.07 6.20
N LEU A 110 15.55 -2.87 6.09
CA LEU A 110 14.86 -2.58 4.83
C LEU A 110 14.24 -1.18 4.91
N THR A 111 14.75 -0.29 4.09
CA THR A 111 14.31 1.11 4.02
C THR A 111 13.75 1.43 2.64
N ALA A 112 12.92 2.47 2.57
CA ALA A 112 12.32 2.97 1.34
C ALA A 112 12.68 4.44 1.14
N TYR A 113 12.89 4.84 -0.10
CA TYR A 113 13.00 6.23 -0.51
C TYR A 113 12.28 6.45 -1.83
N ALA A 114 11.48 7.50 -1.89
CA ALA A 114 10.71 7.84 -3.09
C ALA A 114 10.88 9.31 -3.43
N THR A 115 10.77 9.60 -4.71
CA THR A 115 10.63 10.96 -5.25
C THR A 115 9.37 11.03 -6.08
N GLY A 116 8.68 12.16 -6.06
CA GLY A 116 7.45 12.35 -6.82
C GLY A 116 7.23 13.81 -7.18
N GLU A 117 6.34 14.00 -8.14
CA GLU A 117 5.95 15.31 -8.65
C GLU A 117 4.43 15.42 -8.72
N LEU A 118 3.92 16.60 -8.38
CA LEU A 118 2.50 16.94 -8.50
C LEU A 118 2.12 17.03 -9.99
N ARG A 119 1.08 16.27 -10.37
CA ARG A 119 0.49 16.33 -11.71
C ARG A 119 -0.74 17.20 -11.79
N ALA A 120 -1.56 17.11 -10.77
CA ALA A 120 -2.78 17.89 -10.67
C ALA A 120 -3.12 18.16 -9.20
N ARG A 121 -3.82 19.25 -8.99
CA ARG A 121 -4.31 19.63 -7.67
C ARG A 121 -5.70 20.24 -7.78
N THR A 122 -6.63 19.73 -6.98
CA THR A 122 -7.93 20.34 -6.77
C THR A 122 -8.06 20.71 -5.29
N VAL A 123 -8.51 21.92 -5.02
CA VAL A 123 -8.70 22.44 -3.65
C VAL A 123 -10.15 22.88 -3.53
N ASP A 124 -10.87 22.24 -2.61
CA ASP A 124 -12.22 22.65 -2.25
C ASP A 124 -12.30 22.79 -0.72
N THR A 125 -12.34 24.04 -0.27
CA THR A 125 -12.42 24.45 1.14
C THR A 125 -11.44 23.69 2.05
N SER A 126 -11.87 22.55 2.60
CA SER A 126 -11.11 21.75 3.55
C SER A 126 -10.62 20.41 2.98
N VAL A 127 -10.95 20.10 1.72
CA VAL A 127 -10.52 18.87 1.06
C VAL A 127 -9.68 19.21 -0.15
N HIS A 128 -8.46 18.70 -0.18
CA HIS A 128 -7.55 18.83 -1.31
C HIS A 128 -7.35 17.45 -1.94
N SER A 129 -7.38 17.37 -3.25
CA SER A 129 -6.99 16.18 -4.01
C SER A 129 -5.71 16.50 -4.78
N LEU A 130 -4.68 15.69 -4.57
CA LEU A 130 -3.38 15.84 -5.22
C LEU A 130 -3.06 14.55 -5.98
N ASP A 131 -2.82 14.66 -7.27
CA ASP A 131 -2.35 13.53 -8.09
C ASP A 131 -0.83 13.62 -8.25
N ILE A 132 -0.13 12.56 -7.87
CA ILE A 132 1.32 12.50 -7.78
C ILE A 132 1.82 11.32 -8.59
N VAL A 133 2.87 11.53 -9.37
CA VAL A 133 3.63 10.46 -10.02
C VAL A 133 5.05 10.45 -9.53
N GLY A 134 5.66 9.27 -9.47
CA GLY A 134 7.02 9.19 -8.97
C GLY A 134 7.60 7.78 -9.02
N THR A 135 8.73 7.63 -8.37
CA THR A 135 9.42 6.35 -8.23
C THR A 135 9.76 6.10 -6.77
N MET A 136 9.68 4.85 -6.35
CA MET A 136 10.11 4.39 -5.02
C MET A 136 11.15 3.29 -5.18
N THR A 137 12.20 3.36 -4.36
CA THR A 137 13.23 2.31 -4.29
C THR A 137 13.32 1.77 -2.88
N ILE A 138 13.35 0.45 -2.76
CA ILE A 138 13.63 -0.25 -1.51
C ILE A 138 15.11 -0.58 -1.46
N TYR A 139 15.71 -0.29 -0.32
CA TYR A 139 17.13 -0.52 -0.05
C TYR A 139 17.30 -1.56 1.05
N GLN A 140 18.18 -2.53 0.82
CA GLN A 140 18.65 -3.44 1.87
C GLN A 140 19.96 -2.88 2.44
N ARG A 141 20.00 -2.72 3.75
CA ARG A 141 21.13 -2.19 4.49
C ARG A 141 21.95 -3.33 5.08
N SER A 142 23.27 -3.22 5.01
CA SER A 142 24.18 -4.14 5.69
C SER A 142 24.41 -3.78 7.16
N ALA A 143 24.06 -2.55 7.55
CA ALA A 143 24.13 -2.04 8.92
C ALA A 143 22.95 -1.08 9.18
N PRO A 144 22.43 -1.04 10.40
CA PRO A 144 21.38 -0.10 10.80
C PRO A 144 21.86 1.36 10.77
N GLY A 145 20.98 2.32 11.08
CA GLY A 145 21.31 3.74 11.19
C GLY A 145 20.63 4.66 10.19
N ALA A 146 19.44 4.29 9.70
CA ALA A 146 18.56 5.27 9.06
C ALA A 146 18.07 6.26 10.13
N ASN A 147 17.77 7.51 9.73
CA ASN A 147 17.41 8.56 10.66
C ASN A 147 16.46 9.56 9.98
N PHE A 148 15.29 9.76 10.55
CA PHE A 148 14.30 10.70 10.04
C PHE A 148 14.76 12.15 9.98
N ASN A 149 15.79 12.53 10.75
CA ASN A 149 16.41 13.86 10.64
C ASN A 149 17.42 13.98 9.48
N GLN A 150 17.68 12.87 8.79
CA GLN A 150 18.58 12.81 7.64
C GLN A 150 17.94 11.93 6.54
N PRO A 151 17.04 12.50 5.69
CA PRO A 151 16.28 11.75 4.68
C PRO A 151 17.17 10.86 3.78
N SER A 152 18.32 11.34 3.36
CA SER A 152 19.29 10.59 2.52
C SER A 152 19.81 9.31 3.18
N SER A 153 19.73 9.19 4.52
CA SER A 153 20.16 7.98 5.23
C SER A 153 19.31 6.76 4.86
N PHE A 154 18.06 6.95 4.39
CA PHE A 154 17.19 5.86 3.94
C PHE A 154 17.60 5.25 2.58
N GLN A 155 18.52 5.91 1.85
CA GLN A 155 19.12 5.41 0.60
C GLN A 155 20.47 4.70 0.83
N ALA A 156 20.97 4.68 2.07
CA ALA A 156 22.27 4.11 2.40
C ALA A 156 22.19 2.57 2.47
N GLY A 157 22.12 1.92 1.32
CA GLY A 157 22.02 0.47 1.19
C GLY A 157 22.10 0.03 -0.28
N THR A 158 21.95 -1.26 -0.50
CA THR A 158 21.84 -1.82 -1.84
C THR A 158 20.40 -1.70 -2.33
N PRO A 159 20.12 -1.08 -3.48
CA PRO A 159 18.77 -1.05 -4.04
C PRO A 159 18.33 -2.48 -4.43
N VAL A 160 17.20 -2.93 -3.90
CA VAL A 160 16.70 -4.31 -4.13
C VAL A 160 15.39 -4.35 -4.91
N ALA A 161 14.62 -3.26 -4.91
CA ALA A 161 13.41 -3.13 -5.72
C ALA A 161 13.17 -1.67 -6.10
N THR A 162 12.60 -1.45 -7.28
CA THR A 162 12.16 -0.12 -7.73
C THR A 162 10.74 -0.23 -8.29
N TYR A 163 9.93 0.80 -8.03
CA TYR A 163 8.54 0.89 -8.43
C TYR A 163 8.26 2.22 -9.10
N ASP A 164 7.52 2.20 -10.21
CA ASP A 164 6.83 3.38 -10.72
C ASP A 164 5.53 3.52 -9.96
N MET A 165 5.18 4.75 -9.55
CA MET A 165 4.02 5.04 -8.71
C MET A 165 3.10 6.07 -9.37
N THR A 166 1.80 5.85 -9.23
CA THR A 166 0.76 6.85 -9.47
C THR A 166 -0.13 6.89 -8.24
N LEU A 167 -0.08 8.00 -7.52
CA LEU A 167 -0.75 8.15 -6.23
C LEU A 167 -1.76 9.30 -6.27
N GLN A 168 -2.84 9.15 -5.54
CA GLN A 168 -3.74 10.22 -5.14
C GLN A 168 -3.63 10.43 -3.64
N ASP A 169 -3.44 11.67 -3.21
CA ASP A 169 -3.61 12.08 -1.81
C ASP A 169 -4.91 12.88 -1.66
N VAL A 170 -5.82 12.39 -0.85
CA VAL A 170 -6.98 13.14 -0.37
C VAL A 170 -6.63 13.70 0.99
N LEU A 171 -6.22 14.97 1.01
CA LEU A 171 -5.85 15.68 2.22
C LEU A 171 -7.07 16.40 2.80
N THR A 172 -7.54 15.97 3.96
CA THR A 172 -8.59 16.68 4.73
C THR A 172 -7.96 17.63 5.72
N VAL A 173 -8.10 18.93 5.47
CA VAL A 173 -7.62 20.00 6.37
C VAL A 173 -8.66 20.25 7.47
N PHE A 174 -8.32 19.96 8.72
CA PHE A 174 -9.22 20.08 9.87
C PHE A 174 -8.87 21.26 10.81
N MET A 175 -7.65 21.79 10.70
CA MET A 175 -7.17 22.97 11.41
C MET A 175 -6.23 23.75 10.50
N PRO A 176 -5.98 25.05 10.78
CA PRO A 176 -4.96 25.82 10.06
C PRO A 176 -3.62 25.08 10.05
N ASN A 177 -3.07 24.85 8.85
CA ASN A 177 -1.81 24.15 8.61
C ASN A 177 -1.75 22.69 9.06
N GLN A 178 -2.88 22.04 9.39
CA GLN A 178 -2.93 20.64 9.76
C GLN A 178 -3.96 19.88 8.92
N GLY A 179 -3.60 18.69 8.50
CA GLY A 179 -4.44 17.84 7.68
C GLY A 179 -4.19 16.35 7.88
N LEU A 180 -5.18 15.57 7.49
CA LEU A 180 -5.14 14.11 7.47
C LEU A 180 -4.98 13.67 6.02
N PRO A 181 -3.80 13.23 5.59
CA PRO A 181 -3.61 12.65 4.27
C PRO A 181 -4.19 11.24 4.21
N THR A 182 -4.77 10.92 3.07
CA THR A 182 -5.14 9.55 2.69
C THR A 182 -4.59 9.30 1.30
N LEU A 183 -3.47 8.60 1.25
CA LEU A 183 -2.78 8.26 0.01
C LEU A 183 -3.22 6.89 -0.47
N THR A 184 -3.65 6.84 -1.72
CA THR A 184 -3.97 5.58 -2.41
C THR A 184 -3.34 5.60 -3.79
N GLY A 185 -3.05 4.44 -4.35
CA GLY A 185 -2.55 4.41 -5.73
C GLY A 185 -2.00 3.06 -6.15
N ASP A 186 -1.43 3.08 -7.34
CA ASP A 186 -0.91 1.92 -8.03
C ASP A 186 0.61 2.00 -8.07
N MET A 187 1.24 0.84 -7.91
CA MET A 187 2.68 0.68 -8.07
C MET A 187 2.97 -0.46 -9.05
N LEU A 188 3.88 -0.21 -9.98
CA LEU A 188 4.41 -1.22 -10.89
C LEU A 188 5.87 -1.47 -10.56
N GLN A 189 6.20 -2.68 -10.16
CA GLN A 189 7.59 -3.04 -9.90
C GLN A 189 8.40 -3.17 -11.18
N THR A 190 9.42 -2.33 -11.34
CA THR A 190 10.28 -2.28 -12.53
C THR A 190 11.59 -3.02 -12.33
N VAL A 191 12.06 -3.11 -11.07
CA VAL A 191 13.30 -3.81 -10.70
C VAL A 191 13.05 -4.76 -9.52
N ALA A 192 13.61 -5.97 -9.59
CA ALA A 192 13.66 -6.94 -8.50
C ALA A 192 15.06 -7.56 -8.44
N GLN A 193 15.80 -7.28 -7.37
CA GLN A 193 17.16 -7.78 -7.15
C GLN A 193 17.22 -8.83 -6.06
N ALA A 194 18.30 -9.60 -6.06
CA ALA A 194 18.58 -10.55 -5.00
C ALA A 194 18.89 -9.84 -3.69
N LEU A 195 18.40 -10.42 -2.61
CA LEU A 195 18.69 -10.02 -1.24
C LEU A 195 19.97 -10.70 -0.74
N SER A 196 20.54 -10.17 0.31
CA SER A 196 21.76 -10.67 0.98
C SER A 196 21.46 -11.09 2.44
N GLY A 197 22.48 -11.57 3.15
CA GLY A 197 22.37 -11.95 4.55
C GLY A 197 21.45 -13.14 4.77
N SER A 198 20.56 -13.06 5.76
CA SER A 198 19.56 -14.09 6.10
C SER A 198 18.58 -14.37 4.96
N LEU A 199 18.34 -13.38 4.09
CA LEU A 199 17.45 -13.47 2.93
C LEU A 199 18.18 -13.83 1.63
N ALA A 200 19.44 -14.26 1.70
CA ALA A 200 20.23 -14.60 0.51
C ALA A 200 19.55 -15.69 -0.34
N GLY A 201 19.57 -15.49 -1.66
CA GLY A 201 18.88 -16.37 -2.62
C GLY A 201 17.41 -16.02 -2.87
N GLN A 202 16.83 -15.12 -2.10
CA GLN A 202 15.49 -14.56 -2.33
C GLN A 202 15.58 -13.27 -3.13
N LYS A 203 14.47 -12.84 -3.72
CA LYS A 203 14.34 -11.52 -4.34
C LYS A 203 13.27 -10.71 -3.62
N PHE A 204 13.45 -9.39 -3.58
CA PHE A 204 12.40 -8.51 -3.12
C PHE A 204 11.39 -8.28 -4.25
N GLY A 205 10.22 -8.90 -4.14
CA GLY A 205 9.18 -8.81 -5.15
C GLY A 205 9.50 -9.52 -6.47
N ARG A 206 8.85 -9.07 -7.52
CA ARG A 206 9.00 -9.58 -8.89
C ARG A 206 8.79 -8.45 -9.89
N LYS A 207 9.71 -8.28 -10.84
CA LYS A 207 9.52 -7.35 -11.96
C LYS A 207 8.18 -7.60 -12.66
N GLY A 208 7.42 -6.55 -12.90
CA GLY A 208 6.08 -6.58 -13.47
C GLY A 208 4.95 -6.82 -12.45
N ALA A 209 5.27 -7.03 -11.16
CA ALA A 209 4.23 -7.10 -10.12
C ALA A 209 3.51 -5.76 -10.00
N ARG A 210 2.18 -5.83 -9.92
CA ARG A 210 1.29 -4.70 -9.65
C ARG A 210 0.86 -4.75 -8.19
N LEU A 211 0.89 -3.60 -7.55
CA LEU A 211 0.59 -3.47 -6.13
C LEU A 211 -0.32 -2.28 -5.93
N ARG A 212 -1.23 -2.42 -4.99
CA ARG A 212 -2.06 -1.31 -4.51
C ARG A 212 -1.45 -0.73 -3.24
N PHE A 213 -1.19 0.57 -3.25
CA PHE A 213 -0.64 1.34 -2.15
C PHE A 213 -1.75 2.00 -1.34
N PHE A 214 -1.61 2.00 -0.04
CA PHE A 214 -2.43 2.76 0.90
C PHE A 214 -1.57 3.31 2.04
N ALA A 215 -1.76 4.58 2.38
CA ALA A 215 -1.20 5.17 3.60
C ALA A 215 -2.11 6.26 4.15
N THR A 216 -2.00 6.50 5.44
CA THR A 216 -2.64 7.62 6.13
C THR A 216 -1.72 8.15 7.21
N GLY A 217 -2.05 9.32 7.76
CA GLY A 217 -1.20 9.93 8.78
C GLY A 217 -1.63 11.31 9.20
N LEU A 218 -0.66 12.11 9.60
CA LEU A 218 -0.84 13.50 10.00
C LEU A 218 0.11 14.39 9.22
N GLY A 219 -0.42 15.44 8.61
CA GLY A 219 0.32 16.44 7.85
C GLY A 219 0.34 17.81 8.53
N ASN A 220 1.49 18.46 8.45
CA ASN A 220 1.69 19.84 8.88
C ASN A 220 2.27 20.66 7.74
N LYS A 221 1.58 21.73 7.35
CA LYS A 221 2.11 22.74 6.43
C LYS A 221 3.08 23.63 7.18
N THR A 222 4.26 23.85 6.63
CA THR A 222 5.34 24.60 7.29
C THR A 222 5.60 25.98 6.66
N ALA A 223 5.25 26.16 5.36
CA ALA A 223 5.29 27.46 4.69
C ALA A 223 4.27 27.55 3.55
N ASP A 224 3.97 28.78 3.13
CA ASP A 224 3.01 29.07 2.05
C ASP A 224 3.70 29.24 0.69
N VAL A 225 4.87 29.84 0.66
CA VAL A 225 5.58 30.18 -0.58
C VAL A 225 7.09 29.94 -0.43
N PRO A 226 7.65 28.93 -1.10
CA PRO A 226 6.92 27.85 -1.74
C PRO A 226 6.11 27.05 -0.70
N THR A 227 5.05 26.38 -1.14
CA THR A 227 4.32 25.48 -0.24
C THR A 227 5.25 24.40 0.26
N THR A 228 5.45 24.32 1.58
CA THR A 228 6.18 23.22 2.21
C THR A 228 5.31 22.54 3.25
N ALA A 229 5.38 21.23 3.30
CA ALA A 229 4.64 20.42 4.26
C ALA A 229 5.45 19.17 4.63
N MET A 230 5.19 18.68 5.84
CA MET A 230 5.72 17.40 6.32
C MET A 230 4.56 16.54 6.78
N LEU A 231 4.54 15.29 6.35
CA LEU A 231 3.54 14.31 6.74
C LEU A 231 4.25 13.13 7.43
N GLU A 232 3.72 12.69 8.55
CA GLU A 232 4.07 11.40 9.13
C GLU A 232 3.01 10.39 8.71
N ILE A 233 3.43 9.30 8.08
CA ILE A 233 2.54 8.31 7.48
C ILE A 233 2.87 6.89 7.94
N ALA A 234 1.84 6.07 7.96
CA ALA A 234 1.94 4.62 8.04
C ALA A 234 0.97 4.00 7.03
N GLY A 235 1.32 2.84 6.53
CA GLY A 235 0.51 2.23 5.48
C GLY A 235 0.96 0.84 5.12
N ASN A 236 0.43 0.38 4.02
CA ASN A 236 0.71 -0.94 3.48
C ASN A 236 0.59 -0.95 1.96
N TRP A 237 1.04 -2.04 1.36
CA TRP A 237 0.63 -2.38 0.01
C TRP A 237 0.24 -3.83 -0.13
N SER A 238 -0.65 -4.11 -1.08
CA SER A 238 -1.18 -5.43 -1.40
C SER A 238 -0.91 -5.78 -2.85
N VAL A 239 -0.82 -7.06 -3.14
CA VAL A 239 -0.71 -7.58 -4.52
C VAL A 239 -2.06 -7.46 -5.22
N GLU A 240 -2.04 -6.99 -6.48
CA GLU A 240 -3.20 -7.01 -7.39
C GLU A 240 -3.38 -8.36 -8.08
#